data_b61f2bb4b8067100bad9d26a20a93af5
#
_entry.id   b61f2bb4b8067100bad9d26a20a93af5
#
_cell.length_a   1.000
_cell.length_b   1.000
_cell.length_c   1.000
_cell.angle_alpha   90.00
_cell.angle_beta   90.00
_cell.angle_gamma   90.00
#
_symmetry.space_group_name_H-M   'P 1'
#
loop_
_entity.id
_entity.type
_entity.pdbx_description
1 polymer ?
#
loop_
_entity_poly.entity_id
_entity_poly.type
_entity_poly.pdbx_seq_one_letter_code
_entity_poly.pdbx_strand_id
1 'polypeptide(L)'
;TQAQTQFVENGSFFNSGMFPQFVYSARVEISDRNERRKRDLGEPRRMPKLEDEAARANTYLTDDADWIDFSTTICTAPDQIALAPGYIEREFERGGRRCFSYAMDRPMLHFYAFLSARWEVRKGMYKDIPIEVYFDPKHPFNVDRMIEATQKSLAYYEANFTPYQHRQLRIIEFPGYESFAQAFANTVPYSESIGFIADLRDADTLDYVFYVTAHEVAHQWWAHQVIGANVQGATMLSESLSQYSALMVMEQEYGRPRMRQFLKYELDRYLGGRGGELLEELPLYRVENQQYIHYQKGSLMFYRLREEMGEAALNRALKRFLEDKAYQQPPYTTSRELLDYIRAEARPDQQTLITDLFETISFYDNRVVTATTTRRDDGRYDVTLNLHAAKRYADGTGRETAGVLDDWIEVGVFARGPSGKEHDEKVLYLERHHITTADPVITVTVDEAPFEAGFDPYTKLIDRVSSDNRRRVTQ
;
A
#
# COMPACT_ATOMS: atom_id res chain seq x y z
N THR A 1 -13.11 -20.52 -25.98
CA THR A 1 -13.42 -19.10 -25.86
C THR A 1 -13.75 -18.82 -24.40
N GLN A 2 -12.88 -18.14 -23.68
CA GLN A 2 -13.19 -17.62 -22.37
C GLN A 2 -14.37 -16.64 -22.53
N ALA A 3 -15.43 -16.83 -21.73
CA ALA A 3 -16.53 -15.88 -21.71
C ALA A 3 -15.98 -14.51 -21.28
N GLN A 4 -16.36 -13.47 -22.02
CA GLN A 4 -16.02 -12.09 -21.66
C GLN A 4 -16.86 -11.71 -20.44
N THR A 5 -16.27 -11.74 -19.26
CA THR A 5 -16.96 -11.44 -18.00
C THR A 5 -17.04 -9.94 -17.69
N GLN A 6 -16.28 -9.11 -18.41
CA GLN A 6 -16.18 -7.66 -18.18
C GLN A 6 -17.31 -6.87 -18.90
N PHE A 7 -17.96 -7.46 -19.88
CA PHE A 7 -19.14 -6.89 -20.56
C PHE A 7 -20.40 -7.60 -20.08
N VAL A 8 -21.10 -6.98 -19.16
CA VAL A 8 -22.30 -7.53 -18.54
C VAL A 8 -23.49 -6.58 -18.70
N GLU A 9 -24.71 -7.06 -18.50
CA GLU A 9 -25.92 -6.26 -18.66
C GLU A 9 -25.93 -5.02 -17.76
N ASN A 10 -25.39 -5.13 -16.53
CA ASN A 10 -25.29 -4.03 -15.58
C ASN A 10 -23.97 -4.12 -14.82
N GLY A 11 -23.09 -3.13 -14.98
CA GLY A 11 -21.79 -3.09 -14.33
C GLY A 11 -20.63 -3.52 -15.21
N SER A 12 -20.65 -3.19 -16.50
CA SER A 12 -19.51 -3.39 -17.39
C SER A 12 -18.32 -2.52 -16.96
N PHE A 13 -17.15 -3.12 -16.91
CA PHE A 13 -15.86 -2.45 -16.68
C PHE A 13 -14.77 -3.08 -17.52
N PHE A 14 -13.97 -2.26 -18.19
CA PHE A 14 -12.75 -2.69 -18.87
C PHE A 14 -11.76 -1.52 -18.96
N ASN A 15 -10.47 -1.84 -18.98
CA ASN A 15 -9.42 -0.86 -19.08
C ASN A 15 -8.74 -0.84 -20.46
N SER A 16 -7.79 0.08 -20.64
CA SER A 16 -7.04 0.30 -21.89
C SER A 16 -6.36 -0.96 -22.44
N GLY A 17 -6.04 -1.96 -21.60
CA GLY A 17 -5.49 -3.25 -22.05
C GLY A 17 -6.41 -4.08 -22.97
N MET A 18 -7.70 -3.71 -23.05
CA MET A 18 -8.66 -4.33 -23.99
C MET A 18 -8.51 -3.83 -25.43
N PHE A 19 -7.83 -2.72 -25.66
CA PHE A 19 -7.64 -2.14 -26.98
C PHE A 19 -6.43 -2.70 -27.70
N PRO A 20 -6.40 -2.68 -29.04
CA PRO A 20 -5.20 -3.04 -29.80
C PRO A 20 -4.00 -2.18 -29.39
N GLN A 21 -2.87 -2.83 -29.20
CA GLN A 21 -1.58 -2.20 -28.94
C GLN A 21 -0.69 -2.32 -30.18
N PHE A 22 0.16 -1.32 -30.42
CA PHE A 22 1.04 -1.26 -31.59
C PHE A 22 2.40 -1.93 -31.37
N VAL A 23 2.63 -2.52 -30.20
CA VAL A 23 3.87 -3.21 -29.85
C VAL A 23 3.59 -4.65 -29.43
N TYR A 24 4.64 -5.47 -29.45
CA TYR A 24 4.57 -6.81 -28.88
C TYR A 24 4.54 -6.73 -27.35
N SER A 25 3.46 -7.21 -26.75
CA SER A 25 3.32 -7.24 -25.29
C SER A 25 3.75 -8.59 -24.72
N ALA A 26 4.89 -8.61 -24.04
CA ALA A 26 5.36 -9.79 -23.32
C ALA A 26 4.45 -10.17 -22.12
N ARG A 27 3.59 -9.25 -21.66
CA ARG A 27 2.66 -9.47 -20.53
C ARG A 27 1.57 -10.50 -20.83
N VAL A 28 1.25 -10.70 -22.11
CA VAL A 28 0.24 -11.66 -22.56
C VAL A 28 0.86 -12.99 -23.02
N GLU A 29 2.16 -13.17 -22.87
CA GLU A 29 2.82 -14.45 -23.11
C GLU A 29 2.38 -15.50 -22.09
N ILE A 30 2.52 -16.78 -22.46
CA ILE A 30 2.36 -17.88 -21.51
C ILE A 30 3.38 -17.72 -20.39
N SER A 31 2.91 -17.45 -19.17
CA SER A 31 3.75 -17.28 -17.98
C SER A 31 3.94 -18.58 -17.17
N ASP A 32 3.02 -19.53 -17.29
CA ASP A 32 3.14 -20.82 -16.60
C ASP A 32 4.33 -21.62 -17.11
N ARG A 33 5.26 -21.95 -16.21
CA ARG A 33 6.50 -22.68 -16.53
C ARG A 33 6.28 -24.06 -17.13
N ASN A 34 5.25 -24.78 -16.66
CA ASN A 34 4.96 -26.11 -17.17
C ASN A 34 4.38 -26.05 -18.59
N GLU A 35 3.50 -25.06 -18.84
CA GLU A 35 2.96 -24.83 -20.16
C GLU A 35 4.04 -24.36 -21.15
N ARG A 36 5.02 -23.59 -20.69
CA ARG A 36 6.21 -23.19 -21.50
C ARG A 36 7.08 -24.41 -21.81
N ARG A 37 7.40 -25.25 -20.83
CA ARG A 37 8.19 -26.47 -21.04
C ARG A 37 7.54 -27.45 -22.02
N LYS A 38 6.22 -27.63 -21.97
CA LYS A 38 5.48 -28.47 -22.94
C LYS A 38 5.58 -27.97 -24.37
N ARG A 39 6.00 -26.74 -24.59
CA ARG A 39 6.12 -26.09 -25.89
C ARG A 39 7.55 -25.72 -26.24
N ASP A 40 8.54 -26.25 -25.53
CA ASP A 40 9.96 -25.94 -25.68
C ASP A 40 10.27 -24.43 -25.66
N LEU A 41 9.46 -23.65 -24.91
CA LEU A 41 9.69 -22.24 -24.65
C LEU A 41 10.66 -22.06 -23.47
N GLY A 42 11.54 -21.09 -23.55
CA GLY A 42 12.43 -20.68 -22.45
C GLY A 42 11.67 -20.18 -21.23
N GLU A 43 12.39 -19.84 -20.15
CA GLU A 43 11.78 -19.23 -18.96
C GLU A 43 11.01 -17.96 -19.32
N PRO A 44 9.97 -17.60 -18.55
CA PRO A 44 9.24 -16.35 -18.75
C PRO A 44 10.17 -15.15 -18.71
N ARG A 45 9.89 -14.16 -19.56
CA ARG A 45 10.64 -12.90 -19.55
C ARG A 45 10.47 -12.23 -18.18
N ARG A 46 11.57 -11.81 -17.59
CA ARG A 46 11.61 -11.00 -16.37
C ARG A 46 11.63 -9.52 -16.68
N MET A 47 11.30 -8.70 -15.69
CA MET A 47 11.42 -7.26 -15.78
C MET A 47 12.89 -6.86 -16.09
N PRO A 48 13.14 -5.84 -16.92
CA PRO A 48 14.48 -5.32 -17.13
C PRO A 48 15.17 -4.97 -15.81
N LYS A 49 16.49 -5.14 -15.77
CA LYS A 49 17.28 -4.82 -14.56
C LYS A 49 17.21 -3.33 -14.25
N LEU A 50 17.35 -2.98 -13.00
CA LEU A 50 17.35 -1.58 -12.54
C LEU A 50 18.43 -0.71 -13.24
N GLU A 51 19.48 -1.34 -13.74
CA GLU A 51 20.60 -0.73 -14.47
C GLU A 51 20.36 -0.60 -15.99
N ASP A 52 19.23 -1.06 -16.51
CA ASP A 52 18.91 -0.98 -17.92
C ASP A 52 18.40 0.42 -18.29
N GLU A 53 19.33 1.30 -18.66
CA GLU A 53 19.01 2.68 -19.05
C GLU A 53 18.11 2.76 -20.30
N ALA A 54 18.18 1.78 -21.22
CA ALA A 54 17.34 1.78 -22.42
C ALA A 54 15.86 1.49 -22.06
N ALA A 55 15.61 0.66 -21.06
CA ALA A 55 14.26 0.35 -20.61
C ALA A 55 13.58 1.54 -19.91
N ARG A 56 14.33 2.57 -19.52
CA ARG A 56 13.79 3.81 -18.95
C ARG A 56 13.06 4.70 -19.95
N ALA A 57 13.08 4.34 -21.22
CA ALA A 57 12.28 5.00 -22.25
C ALA A 57 10.77 4.76 -22.08
N ASN A 58 10.38 3.68 -21.40
CA ASN A 58 8.98 3.30 -21.20
C ASN A 58 8.61 3.27 -19.72
N THR A 59 7.32 3.43 -19.42
CA THR A 59 6.78 3.17 -18.07
C THR A 59 6.56 1.68 -17.86
N TYR A 60 6.44 1.25 -16.61
CA TYR A 60 6.12 -0.15 -16.33
C TYR A 60 4.65 -0.53 -16.64
N LEU A 61 3.78 0.46 -16.88
CA LEU A 61 2.36 0.21 -17.19
C LEU A 61 2.13 -0.14 -18.65
N THR A 62 2.81 0.53 -19.58
CA THR A 62 2.62 0.34 -21.02
C THR A 62 3.94 0.45 -21.76
N ASP A 63 4.09 -0.32 -22.84
CA ASP A 63 5.29 -0.31 -23.69
C ASP A 63 5.18 0.69 -24.85
N ASP A 64 3.98 1.24 -25.13
CA ASP A 64 3.70 2.06 -26.31
C ASP A 64 3.21 3.47 -25.98
N ALA A 65 3.24 3.86 -24.69
CA ALA A 65 2.56 5.06 -24.31
C ALA A 65 3.21 5.81 -23.16
N ASP A 66 3.27 7.09 -23.39
CA ASP A 66 3.68 8.14 -22.48
C ASP A 66 2.47 8.82 -21.81
N TRP A 67 2.64 10.07 -21.44
CA TRP A 67 1.56 10.98 -21.08
C TRP A 67 0.79 11.37 -22.34
N ILE A 68 -0.54 11.18 -22.33
CA ILE A 68 -1.41 11.41 -23.47
C ILE A 68 -2.43 12.51 -23.22
N ASP A 69 -2.87 13.19 -24.26
CA ASP A 69 -4.10 13.97 -24.25
C ASP A 69 -5.27 13.01 -24.46
N PHE A 70 -6.28 13.10 -23.57
CA PHE A 70 -7.36 12.14 -23.53
C PHE A 70 -8.72 12.81 -23.70
N SER A 71 -9.47 12.35 -24.70
CA SER A 71 -10.90 12.61 -24.84
C SER A 71 -11.62 11.38 -25.40
N THR A 72 -12.88 11.21 -25.01
CA THR A 72 -13.67 10.06 -25.45
C THR A 72 -15.16 10.36 -25.49
N THR A 73 -15.89 9.61 -26.33
CA THR A 73 -17.35 9.56 -26.28
C THR A 73 -17.79 8.12 -26.14
N ILE A 74 -18.55 7.84 -25.09
CA ILE A 74 -19.07 6.50 -24.79
C ILE A 74 -20.59 6.54 -24.91
N CYS A 75 -21.16 5.55 -25.61
CA CYS A 75 -22.60 5.38 -25.70
C CYS A 75 -23.03 4.05 -25.08
N THR A 76 -24.00 4.10 -24.19
CA THR A 76 -24.52 2.94 -23.46
C THR A 76 -26.03 2.79 -23.63
N ALA A 77 -26.64 1.85 -22.94
CA ALA A 77 -28.09 1.69 -22.87
C ALA A 77 -28.76 2.98 -22.34
N PRO A 78 -30.01 3.30 -22.76
CA PRO A 78 -30.62 4.58 -22.38
C PRO A 78 -30.82 4.77 -20.88
N ASP A 79 -30.91 3.67 -20.13
CA ASP A 79 -31.12 3.64 -18.68
C ASP A 79 -29.84 3.55 -17.88
N GLN A 80 -28.67 3.57 -18.54
CA GLN A 80 -27.35 3.47 -17.90
C GLN A 80 -26.57 4.80 -17.97
N ILE A 81 -25.64 4.95 -17.03
CA ILE A 81 -24.60 5.97 -17.07
C ILE A 81 -23.33 5.31 -17.60
N ALA A 82 -22.60 5.98 -18.49
CA ALA A 82 -21.25 5.54 -18.89
C ALA A 82 -20.20 6.52 -18.38
N LEU A 83 -19.09 6.00 -17.85
CA LEU A 83 -18.03 6.77 -17.22
C LEU A 83 -16.64 6.43 -17.82
N ALA A 84 -15.81 7.44 -17.91
CA ALA A 84 -14.39 7.36 -18.25
C ALA A 84 -13.59 8.39 -17.41
N PRO A 85 -12.26 8.33 -17.37
CA PRO A 85 -11.45 9.44 -16.86
C PRO A 85 -11.79 10.77 -17.54
N GLY A 86 -11.53 11.87 -16.85
CA GLY A 86 -11.82 13.21 -17.35
C GLY A 86 -13.15 13.77 -16.88
N TYR A 87 -13.45 14.95 -17.40
CA TYR A 87 -14.62 15.75 -17.02
C TYR A 87 -15.69 15.65 -18.09
N ILE A 88 -16.94 15.55 -17.65
CA ILE A 88 -18.06 15.51 -18.59
C ILE A 88 -18.17 16.85 -19.33
N GLU A 89 -18.13 16.80 -20.66
CA GLU A 89 -18.34 17.96 -21.51
C GLU A 89 -19.78 17.98 -22.07
N ARG A 90 -20.31 16.80 -22.37
CA ARG A 90 -21.62 16.69 -23.01
C ARG A 90 -22.26 15.36 -22.70
N GLU A 91 -23.59 15.41 -22.46
CA GLU A 91 -24.49 14.27 -22.46
C GLU A 91 -25.50 14.46 -23.59
N PHE A 92 -25.78 13.41 -24.37
CA PHE A 92 -26.68 13.47 -25.50
C PHE A 92 -27.20 12.07 -25.91
N GLU A 93 -28.24 12.04 -26.73
CA GLU A 93 -28.72 10.80 -27.31
C GLU A 93 -28.27 10.64 -28.78
N ARG A 94 -27.91 9.41 -29.15
CA ARG A 94 -27.56 9.04 -30.52
C ARG A 94 -27.97 7.60 -30.80
N GLY A 95 -28.85 7.41 -31.83
CA GLY A 95 -29.26 6.07 -32.25
C GLY A 95 -29.94 5.25 -31.14
N GLY A 96 -30.76 5.89 -30.29
CA GLY A 96 -31.46 5.25 -29.18
C GLY A 96 -30.52 4.87 -27.99
N ARG A 97 -29.33 5.41 -27.96
CA ARG A 97 -28.35 5.23 -26.88
C ARG A 97 -28.08 6.54 -26.17
N ARG A 98 -27.80 6.48 -24.88
CA ARG A 98 -27.32 7.59 -24.06
C ARG A 98 -25.82 7.70 -24.21
N CYS A 99 -25.30 8.87 -24.58
CA CYS A 99 -23.89 9.10 -24.88
C CYS A 99 -23.30 10.17 -23.96
N PHE A 100 -22.04 9.98 -23.56
CA PHE A 100 -21.29 10.86 -22.68
C PHE A 100 -19.95 11.17 -23.31
N SER A 101 -19.60 12.45 -23.43
CA SER A 101 -18.28 12.90 -23.86
C SER A 101 -17.48 13.39 -22.67
N TYR A 102 -16.26 12.89 -22.55
CA TYR A 102 -15.30 13.24 -21.50
C TYR A 102 -14.01 13.77 -22.12
N ALA A 103 -13.37 14.73 -21.45
CA ALA A 103 -12.02 15.18 -21.77
C ALA A 103 -11.23 15.46 -20.49
N MET A 104 -9.94 15.16 -20.54
CA MET A 104 -8.97 15.60 -19.52
C MET A 104 -8.53 17.03 -19.85
N ASP A 105 -8.24 17.83 -18.83
CA ASP A 105 -7.73 19.19 -18.94
C ASP A 105 -6.20 19.27 -18.85
N ARG A 106 -5.55 18.11 -18.75
CA ARG A 106 -4.10 17.92 -18.72
C ARG A 106 -3.71 16.53 -19.21
N PRO A 107 -2.47 16.32 -19.64
CA PRO A 107 -1.98 14.98 -19.99
C PRO A 107 -2.14 14.00 -18.82
N MET A 108 -2.47 12.75 -19.15
CA MET A 108 -2.59 11.64 -18.22
C MET A 108 -1.83 10.42 -18.75
N LEU A 109 -1.61 9.42 -17.91
CA LEU A 109 -1.04 8.15 -18.38
C LEU A 109 -1.95 7.48 -19.41
N HIS A 110 -1.38 6.76 -20.37
CA HIS A 110 -2.11 5.89 -21.29
C HIS A 110 -2.67 4.67 -20.54
N PHE A 111 -3.38 4.97 -19.48
CA PHE A 111 -4.01 4.03 -18.57
C PHE A 111 -5.38 4.59 -18.21
N TYR A 112 -6.43 4.02 -18.79
CA TYR A 112 -7.81 4.52 -18.68
C TYR A 112 -8.81 3.36 -18.68
N ALA A 113 -10.03 3.64 -18.23
CA ALA A 113 -11.09 2.65 -18.13
C ALA A 113 -12.42 3.20 -18.65
N PHE A 114 -13.29 2.28 -19.02
CA PHE A 114 -14.66 2.54 -19.39
C PHE A 114 -15.59 1.69 -18.54
N LEU A 115 -16.61 2.33 -17.97
CA LEU A 115 -17.60 1.67 -17.13
C LEU A 115 -19.00 2.06 -17.55
N SER A 116 -19.95 1.15 -17.34
CA SER A 116 -21.37 1.42 -17.62
C SER A 116 -22.28 0.58 -16.75
N ALA A 117 -23.21 1.23 -16.05
CA ALA A 117 -24.25 0.57 -15.26
C ALA A 117 -25.41 1.53 -14.91
N ARG A 118 -26.42 0.95 -14.24
CA ARG A 118 -27.53 1.68 -13.60
C ARG A 118 -27.13 2.02 -12.18
N TRP A 119 -26.37 3.09 -12.01
CA TRP A 119 -25.90 3.55 -10.70
C TRP A 119 -26.81 4.62 -10.09
N GLU A 120 -26.90 4.60 -8.76
CA GLU A 120 -27.12 5.80 -7.97
C GLU A 120 -25.79 6.51 -7.70
N VAL A 121 -25.87 7.81 -7.39
CA VAL A 121 -24.70 8.64 -7.13
C VAL A 121 -24.85 9.32 -5.79
N ARG A 122 -23.90 9.11 -4.89
CA ARG A 122 -23.75 9.88 -3.66
C ARG A 122 -22.60 10.86 -3.79
N LYS A 123 -22.84 12.08 -3.35
CA LYS A 123 -21.87 13.17 -3.46
C LYS A 123 -21.33 13.59 -2.11
N GLY A 124 -20.04 13.81 -2.07
CA GLY A 124 -19.29 14.47 -1.00
C GLY A 124 -18.47 15.62 -1.57
N MET A 125 -17.75 16.30 -0.68
CA MET A 125 -16.92 17.44 -1.07
C MET A 125 -15.66 17.47 -0.19
N TYR A 126 -14.50 17.71 -0.80
CA TYR A 126 -13.31 18.10 -0.09
C TYR A 126 -12.84 19.45 -0.64
N LYS A 127 -12.88 20.52 0.19
CA LYS A 127 -12.72 21.90 -0.29
C LYS A 127 -13.66 22.18 -1.46
N ASP A 128 -13.12 22.48 -2.64
CA ASP A 128 -13.83 22.70 -3.91
C ASP A 128 -13.80 21.47 -4.84
N ILE A 129 -13.32 20.33 -4.37
CA ILE A 129 -13.21 19.07 -5.12
C ILE A 129 -14.44 18.21 -4.82
N PRO A 130 -15.37 18.02 -5.78
CA PRO A 130 -16.47 17.08 -5.64
C PRO A 130 -15.95 15.66 -5.63
N ILE A 131 -16.49 14.86 -4.70
CA ILE A 131 -16.30 13.42 -4.58
C ILE A 131 -17.62 12.77 -4.96
N GLU A 132 -17.60 11.87 -5.93
CA GLU A 132 -18.80 11.18 -6.37
C GLU A 132 -18.59 9.67 -6.27
N VAL A 133 -19.50 8.98 -5.57
CA VAL A 133 -19.51 7.53 -5.48
C VAL A 133 -20.71 7.00 -6.26
N TYR A 134 -20.43 6.23 -7.29
CA TYR A 134 -21.40 5.55 -8.16
C TYR A 134 -21.56 4.12 -7.70
N PHE A 135 -22.77 3.70 -7.31
CA PHE A 135 -23.02 2.42 -6.68
C PHE A 135 -24.34 1.79 -7.10
N ASP A 136 -24.43 0.45 -7.04
CA ASP A 136 -25.72 -0.24 -7.21
C ASP A 136 -26.65 0.17 -6.06
N PRO A 137 -27.91 0.58 -6.32
CA PRO A 137 -28.87 0.96 -5.28
C PRO A 137 -29.05 -0.07 -4.16
N LYS A 138 -28.70 -1.34 -4.40
CA LYS A 138 -28.75 -2.42 -3.42
C LYS A 138 -27.53 -2.47 -2.50
N HIS A 139 -26.47 -1.72 -2.79
CA HIS A 139 -25.17 -1.78 -2.10
C HIS A 139 -24.75 -0.44 -1.44
N PRO A 140 -25.64 0.26 -0.70
CA PRO A 140 -25.36 1.58 -0.14
C PRO A 140 -24.48 1.54 1.14
N PHE A 141 -24.06 0.34 1.59
CA PHE A 141 -23.58 0.10 2.94
C PHE A 141 -22.33 0.89 3.32
N ASN A 142 -21.34 0.95 2.44
CA ASN A 142 -20.04 1.56 2.71
C ASN A 142 -19.79 2.88 1.96
N VAL A 143 -20.77 3.40 1.25
CA VAL A 143 -20.64 4.58 0.39
C VAL A 143 -20.20 5.82 1.17
N ASP A 144 -20.80 6.07 2.34
CA ASP A 144 -20.43 7.22 3.18
C ASP A 144 -19.01 7.04 3.76
N ARG A 145 -18.63 5.79 4.08
CA ARG A 145 -17.28 5.47 4.54
C ARG A 145 -16.22 5.71 3.46
N MET A 146 -16.52 5.40 2.20
CA MET A 146 -15.63 5.72 1.06
C MET A 146 -15.46 7.22 0.86
N ILE A 147 -16.54 8.01 1.01
CA ILE A 147 -16.47 9.47 0.93
C ILE A 147 -15.58 10.02 2.05
N GLU A 148 -15.79 9.57 3.29
CA GLU A 148 -14.98 9.98 4.44
C GLU A 148 -13.50 9.61 4.26
N ALA A 149 -13.20 8.38 3.83
CA ALA A 149 -11.85 7.93 3.55
C ALA A 149 -11.18 8.80 2.48
N THR A 150 -11.90 9.14 1.42
CA THR A 150 -11.41 10.03 0.35
C THR A 150 -11.09 11.42 0.88
N GLN A 151 -11.99 12.02 1.69
CA GLN A 151 -11.77 13.34 2.28
C GLN A 151 -10.53 13.37 3.18
N LYS A 152 -10.37 12.38 4.05
CA LYS A 152 -9.22 12.28 4.96
C LYS A 152 -7.92 12.02 4.20
N SER A 153 -7.97 11.19 3.16
CA SER A 153 -6.82 10.92 2.29
C SER A 153 -6.35 12.17 1.54
N LEU A 154 -7.27 12.88 0.88
CA LEU A 154 -6.96 14.13 0.20
C LEU A 154 -6.37 15.16 1.17
N ALA A 155 -6.93 15.27 2.38
CA ALA A 155 -6.43 16.19 3.41
C ALA A 155 -4.98 15.85 3.82
N TYR A 156 -4.68 14.59 4.07
CA TYR A 156 -3.34 14.16 4.46
C TYR A 156 -2.33 14.32 3.32
N TYR A 157 -2.69 13.87 2.11
CA TYR A 157 -1.75 13.88 0.97
C TYR A 157 -1.44 15.30 0.50
N GLU A 158 -2.42 16.19 0.44
CA GLU A 158 -2.15 17.60 0.13
C GLU A 158 -1.30 18.30 1.20
N ALA A 159 -1.50 17.98 2.47
CA ALA A 159 -0.71 18.58 3.55
C ALA A 159 0.76 18.11 3.55
N ASN A 160 1.03 16.89 3.14
CA ASN A 160 2.33 16.25 3.24
C ASN A 160 3.09 16.12 1.90
N PHE A 161 2.38 16.14 0.79
CA PHE A 161 2.96 15.97 -0.55
C PHE A 161 2.71 17.22 -1.40
N THR A 162 2.00 17.07 -2.50
CA THR A 162 1.66 18.16 -3.44
C THR A 162 0.15 18.32 -3.54
N PRO A 163 -0.37 19.45 -4.05
CA PRO A 163 -1.80 19.60 -4.29
C PRO A 163 -2.36 18.47 -5.18
N TYR A 164 -3.62 18.11 -4.93
CA TYR A 164 -4.35 17.20 -5.81
C TYR A 164 -4.50 17.83 -7.19
N GLN A 165 -4.14 17.08 -8.23
CA GLN A 165 -4.02 17.63 -9.58
C GLN A 165 -5.34 17.73 -10.35
N HIS A 166 -6.41 17.14 -9.85
CA HIS A 166 -7.70 17.10 -10.52
C HIS A 166 -8.76 17.90 -9.77
N ARG A 167 -9.83 18.29 -10.47
CA ARG A 167 -10.95 19.05 -9.89
C ARG A 167 -12.19 18.19 -9.59
N GLN A 168 -12.04 16.87 -9.53
CA GLN A 168 -13.03 15.87 -9.05
C GLN A 168 -12.32 14.56 -8.71
N LEU A 169 -13.00 13.70 -7.92
CA LEU A 169 -12.63 12.30 -7.73
C LEU A 169 -13.88 11.44 -7.72
N ARG A 170 -13.85 10.31 -8.44
CA ARG A 170 -14.97 9.37 -8.54
C ARG A 170 -14.55 7.98 -8.10
N ILE A 171 -15.39 7.33 -7.29
CA ILE A 171 -15.31 5.91 -6.97
C ILE A 171 -16.51 5.24 -7.64
N ILE A 172 -16.29 4.11 -8.32
CA ILE A 172 -17.30 3.52 -9.19
C ILE A 172 -17.37 2.03 -8.95
N GLU A 173 -18.51 1.54 -8.49
CA GLU A 173 -18.76 0.13 -8.29
C GLU A 173 -18.78 -0.65 -9.61
N PHE A 174 -18.15 -1.81 -9.60
CA PHE A 174 -18.35 -2.86 -10.60
C PHE A 174 -18.60 -4.22 -9.94
N PRO A 175 -19.29 -5.16 -10.61
CA PRO A 175 -19.66 -6.44 -10.02
C PRO A 175 -18.47 -7.34 -9.66
N GLY A 176 -18.70 -8.28 -8.74
CA GLY A 176 -17.70 -9.18 -8.17
C GLY A 176 -17.17 -10.27 -9.10
N TYR A 177 -17.18 -10.09 -10.43
CA TYR A 177 -16.46 -10.97 -11.36
C TYR A 177 -14.94 -10.79 -11.26
N GLU A 178 -14.49 -9.70 -10.65
CA GLU A 178 -13.12 -9.45 -10.20
C GLU A 178 -13.14 -8.93 -8.77
N SER A 179 -12.03 -9.02 -8.06
CA SER A 179 -11.93 -8.68 -6.63
C SER A 179 -10.75 -7.74 -6.38
N PHE A 180 -10.81 -6.53 -6.95
CA PHE A 180 -9.80 -5.49 -6.81
C PHE A 180 -10.42 -4.09 -6.86
N ALA A 181 -9.63 -3.08 -6.52
CA ALA A 181 -9.83 -1.69 -6.91
C ALA A 181 -8.65 -1.27 -7.80
N GLN A 182 -8.83 -0.25 -8.63
CA GLN A 182 -7.79 0.26 -9.52
C GLN A 182 -7.96 1.75 -9.76
N ALA A 183 -6.94 2.53 -9.47
CA ALA A 183 -6.96 3.97 -9.71
C ALA A 183 -6.58 4.31 -11.16
N PHE A 184 -7.45 5.07 -11.82
CA PHE A 184 -7.16 5.81 -13.03
C PHE A 184 -7.20 7.30 -12.73
N ALA A 185 -6.78 8.16 -13.65
CA ALA A 185 -6.82 9.60 -13.44
C ALA A 185 -8.24 10.03 -13.01
N ASN A 186 -8.37 10.61 -11.82
CA ASN A 186 -9.61 11.05 -11.16
C ASN A 186 -10.78 10.03 -11.09
N THR A 187 -10.52 8.74 -11.31
CA THR A 187 -11.56 7.70 -11.47
C THR A 187 -11.07 6.37 -10.88
N VAL A 188 -11.80 5.83 -9.92
CA VAL A 188 -11.43 4.61 -9.19
C VAL A 188 -12.54 3.56 -9.32
N PRO A 189 -12.50 2.64 -10.31
CA PRO A 189 -13.27 1.41 -10.27
C PRO A 189 -12.98 0.59 -9.03
N TYR A 190 -14.02 0.08 -8.37
CA TYR A 190 -13.91 -0.64 -7.11
C TYR A 190 -14.90 -1.81 -7.11
N SER A 191 -14.42 -3.04 -6.91
CA SER A 191 -15.28 -4.22 -6.87
C SER A 191 -16.28 -4.18 -5.72
N GLU A 192 -17.53 -4.56 -6.01
CA GLU A 192 -18.57 -4.68 -4.98
C GLU A 192 -18.11 -5.53 -3.80
N SER A 193 -17.41 -6.66 -4.09
CA SER A 193 -17.08 -7.69 -3.11
C SER A 193 -16.14 -7.22 -2.00
N ILE A 194 -15.16 -6.38 -2.32
CA ILE A 194 -14.16 -5.89 -1.34
C ILE A 194 -14.48 -4.48 -0.81
N GLY A 195 -15.43 -3.78 -1.45
CA GLY A 195 -15.79 -2.41 -1.09
C GLY A 195 -17.24 -2.30 -0.61
N PHE A 196 -18.15 -2.31 -1.54
CA PHE A 196 -19.54 -1.87 -1.32
C PHE A 196 -20.35 -2.77 -0.39
N ILE A 197 -20.13 -4.11 -0.45
CA ILE A 197 -20.85 -5.10 0.38
C ILE A 197 -19.97 -5.70 1.50
N ALA A 198 -18.75 -5.19 1.71
CA ALA A 198 -17.89 -5.63 2.81
C ALA A 198 -18.57 -5.37 4.17
N ASP A 199 -18.48 -6.35 5.08
CA ASP A 199 -19.10 -6.25 6.39
C ASP A 199 -18.17 -5.56 7.40
N LEU A 200 -18.46 -4.31 7.75
CA LEU A 200 -17.73 -3.48 8.71
C LEU A 200 -18.42 -3.37 10.08
N ARG A 201 -19.44 -4.17 10.37
CA ARG A 201 -20.22 -4.06 11.63
C ARG A 201 -19.42 -4.49 12.85
N ASP A 202 -18.46 -5.36 12.69
CA ASP A 202 -17.55 -5.74 13.78
C ASP A 202 -16.39 -4.74 13.85
N ALA A 203 -16.37 -3.94 14.92
CA ALA A 203 -15.33 -2.94 15.14
C ALA A 203 -13.91 -3.53 15.35
N ASP A 204 -13.79 -4.84 15.59
CA ASP A 204 -12.51 -5.53 15.68
C ASP A 204 -11.99 -5.99 14.31
N THR A 205 -12.84 -5.98 13.29
CA THR A 205 -12.45 -6.26 11.92
C THR A 205 -11.61 -5.10 11.36
N LEU A 206 -10.62 -5.44 10.54
CA LEU A 206 -9.85 -4.45 9.79
C LEU A 206 -10.78 -3.66 8.86
N ASP A 207 -10.79 -2.33 8.95
CA ASP A 207 -11.54 -1.49 8.03
C ASP A 207 -10.83 -1.46 6.66
N TYR A 208 -11.02 -2.54 5.92
CA TYR A 208 -10.41 -2.74 4.63
C TYR A 208 -10.97 -1.77 3.57
N VAL A 209 -12.21 -1.34 3.71
CA VAL A 209 -12.85 -0.36 2.80
C VAL A 209 -12.15 0.98 2.89
N PHE A 210 -11.92 1.47 4.09
CA PHE A 210 -11.18 2.72 4.31
C PHE A 210 -9.74 2.60 3.82
N TYR A 211 -9.06 1.49 4.17
CA TYR A 211 -7.68 1.23 3.80
C TYR A 211 -7.48 1.23 2.28
N VAL A 212 -8.27 0.43 1.54
CA VAL A 212 -8.17 0.37 0.08
C VAL A 212 -8.58 1.69 -0.56
N THR A 213 -9.61 2.37 -0.05
CA THR A 213 -9.98 3.70 -0.57
C THR A 213 -8.82 4.69 -0.43
N ALA A 214 -8.15 4.72 0.73
CA ALA A 214 -6.99 5.57 0.95
C ALA A 214 -5.82 5.21 0.02
N HIS A 215 -5.59 3.92 -0.22
CA HIS A 215 -4.59 3.42 -1.17
C HIS A 215 -4.88 3.90 -2.61
N GLU A 216 -6.08 3.73 -3.10
CA GLU A 216 -6.46 4.14 -4.46
C GLU A 216 -6.40 5.67 -4.64
N VAL A 217 -6.75 6.43 -3.60
CA VAL A 217 -6.58 7.89 -3.63
C VAL A 217 -5.10 8.28 -3.68
N ALA A 218 -4.21 7.54 -3.00
CA ALA A 218 -2.77 7.80 -3.02
C ALA A 218 -2.15 7.60 -4.41
N HIS A 219 -2.69 6.70 -5.22
CA HIS A 219 -2.26 6.53 -6.60
C HIS A 219 -2.43 7.77 -7.47
N GLN A 220 -3.28 8.73 -7.08
CA GLN A 220 -3.36 10.00 -7.77
C GLN A 220 -2.03 10.80 -7.70
N TRP A 221 -1.16 10.49 -6.73
CA TRP A 221 0.23 10.94 -6.64
C TRP A 221 1.20 9.87 -7.15
N TRP A 222 1.16 8.67 -6.55
CA TRP A 222 2.07 7.54 -6.79
C TRP A 222 1.58 6.66 -7.95
N ALA A 223 1.62 7.14 -9.12
CA ALA A 223 1.41 6.70 -10.48
C ALA A 223 1.00 7.89 -11.35
N HIS A 224 -0.08 8.61 -10.97
CA HIS A 224 -0.69 9.64 -11.81
C HIS A 224 -0.01 11.01 -11.75
N GLN A 225 0.99 11.21 -10.89
CA GLN A 225 1.96 12.31 -10.97
C GLN A 225 3.37 11.78 -11.24
N VAL A 226 3.80 10.74 -10.55
CA VAL A 226 5.11 10.11 -10.72
C VAL A 226 4.94 8.65 -11.09
N ILE A 227 5.45 8.25 -12.24
CA ILE A 227 5.42 6.87 -12.73
C ILE A 227 6.85 6.34 -12.89
N GLY A 228 7.06 5.07 -12.49
CA GLY A 228 8.34 4.39 -12.61
C GLY A 228 8.65 3.92 -14.02
N ALA A 229 9.93 3.90 -14.35
CA ALA A 229 10.46 3.26 -15.55
C ALA A 229 10.13 1.76 -15.59
N ASN A 230 10.11 1.16 -16.79
CA ASN A 230 9.92 -0.29 -16.97
C ASN A 230 11.18 -1.09 -16.57
N VAL A 231 11.60 -0.94 -15.32
CA VAL A 231 12.75 -1.64 -14.72
C VAL A 231 12.39 -2.15 -13.32
N GLN A 232 13.19 -3.07 -12.80
CA GLN A 232 13.07 -3.54 -11.41
C GLN A 232 12.88 -2.38 -10.44
N GLY A 233 12.00 -2.53 -9.46
CA GLY A 233 11.68 -1.52 -8.46
C GLY A 233 10.54 -0.56 -8.85
N ALA A 234 10.01 -0.64 -10.07
CA ALA A 234 8.95 0.27 -10.53
C ALA A 234 7.73 0.25 -9.62
N THR A 235 7.27 -0.92 -9.20
CA THR A 235 6.09 -1.07 -8.34
C THR A 235 6.32 -0.64 -6.88
N MET A 236 7.57 -0.44 -6.45
CA MET A 236 7.85 0.25 -5.19
C MET A 236 7.39 1.72 -5.25
N LEU A 237 7.54 2.37 -6.40
CA LEU A 237 7.17 3.79 -6.58
C LEU A 237 5.66 4.00 -6.60
N SER A 238 4.88 3.03 -7.05
CA SER A 238 3.42 3.12 -7.07
C SER A 238 2.80 2.44 -5.86
N GLU A 239 2.97 1.12 -5.73
CA GLU A 239 2.22 0.31 -4.76
C GLU A 239 2.72 0.50 -3.32
N SER A 240 4.05 0.44 -3.11
CA SER A 240 4.59 0.59 -1.75
C SER A 240 4.36 1.99 -1.18
N LEU A 241 4.48 3.02 -2.00
CA LEU A 241 4.21 4.39 -1.56
C LEU A 241 2.72 4.64 -1.33
N SER A 242 1.83 4.05 -2.13
CA SER A 242 0.38 4.13 -1.90
C SER A 242 -0.02 3.38 -0.63
N GLN A 243 0.54 2.19 -0.37
CA GLN A 243 0.31 1.45 0.87
C GLN A 243 0.80 2.23 2.10
N TYR A 244 2.02 2.78 2.06
CA TYR A 244 2.54 3.62 3.13
C TYR A 244 1.62 4.83 3.38
N SER A 245 1.22 5.52 2.32
CA SER A 245 0.34 6.69 2.41
C SER A 245 -1.00 6.32 3.04
N ALA A 246 -1.59 5.19 2.67
CA ALA A 246 -2.80 4.68 3.28
C ALA A 246 -2.61 4.37 4.77
N LEU A 247 -1.50 3.73 5.17
CA LEU A 247 -1.20 3.48 6.59
C LEU A 247 -1.12 4.78 7.41
N MET A 248 -0.62 5.87 6.84
CA MET A 248 -0.58 7.16 7.53
C MET A 248 -1.97 7.73 7.78
N VAL A 249 -2.87 7.63 6.79
CA VAL A 249 -4.28 8.03 6.97
C VAL A 249 -4.99 7.13 7.97
N MET A 250 -4.72 5.82 7.96
CA MET A 250 -5.23 4.87 8.94
C MET A 250 -4.76 5.20 10.37
N GLU A 251 -3.49 5.58 10.54
CA GLU A 251 -2.97 5.96 11.85
C GLU A 251 -3.64 7.22 12.40
N GLN A 252 -3.97 8.19 11.53
CA GLN A 252 -4.73 9.38 11.93
C GLN A 252 -6.18 9.04 12.31
N GLU A 253 -6.79 8.08 11.63
CA GLU A 253 -8.17 7.65 11.88
C GLU A 253 -8.30 6.84 13.17
N TYR A 254 -7.42 5.87 13.36
CA TYR A 254 -7.54 4.84 14.40
C TYR A 254 -6.57 5.01 15.57
N GLY A 255 -5.56 5.85 15.40
CA GLY A 255 -4.47 6.04 16.36
C GLY A 255 -3.45 4.90 16.35
N ARG A 256 -2.27 5.19 16.91
CA ARG A 256 -1.11 4.27 16.92
C ARG A 256 -1.40 2.87 17.51
N PRO A 257 -2.17 2.70 18.60
CA PRO A 257 -2.42 1.36 19.15
C PRO A 257 -3.13 0.40 18.17
N ARG A 258 -4.00 0.94 17.30
CA ARG A 258 -4.69 0.13 16.27
C ARG A 258 -3.78 -0.26 15.12
N MET A 259 -2.67 0.44 14.89
CA MET A 259 -1.75 0.13 13.79
C MET A 259 -1.14 -1.26 13.92
N ARG A 260 -1.03 -1.82 15.14
CA ARG A 260 -0.62 -3.22 15.33
C ARG A 260 -1.43 -4.19 14.47
N GLN A 261 -2.75 -4.02 14.41
CA GLN A 261 -3.64 -4.88 13.63
C GLN A 261 -3.34 -4.79 12.13
N PHE A 262 -3.13 -3.58 11.62
CA PHE A 262 -2.82 -3.35 10.19
C PHE A 262 -1.43 -3.86 9.84
N LEU A 263 -0.42 -3.58 10.66
CA LEU A 263 0.96 -4.03 10.44
C LEU A 263 1.06 -5.57 10.54
N LYS A 264 0.35 -6.18 11.49
CA LYS A 264 0.27 -7.65 11.59
C LYS A 264 -0.37 -8.27 10.36
N TYR A 265 -1.44 -7.67 9.82
CA TYR A 265 -2.07 -8.10 8.58
C TYR A 265 -1.08 -8.07 7.41
N GLU A 266 -0.32 -7.00 7.26
CA GLU A 266 0.70 -6.89 6.22
C GLU A 266 1.84 -7.91 6.42
N LEU A 267 2.32 -8.08 7.65
CA LEU A 267 3.36 -9.07 7.98
C LEU A 267 2.94 -10.50 7.64
N ASP A 268 1.73 -10.91 8.04
CA ASP A 268 1.24 -12.26 7.79
C ASP A 268 1.08 -12.54 6.28
N ARG A 269 0.61 -11.57 5.53
CA ARG A 269 0.48 -11.68 4.07
C ARG A 269 1.84 -11.70 3.37
N TYR A 270 2.81 -10.92 3.83
CA TYR A 270 4.17 -11.01 3.33
C TYR A 270 4.77 -12.41 3.54
N LEU A 271 4.72 -12.91 4.77
CA LEU A 271 5.28 -14.23 5.11
C LEU A 271 4.56 -15.37 4.37
N GLY A 272 3.22 -15.27 4.24
CA GLY A 272 2.42 -16.22 3.48
C GLY A 272 2.75 -16.22 1.98
N GLY A 273 2.84 -15.04 1.37
CA GLY A 273 3.20 -14.89 -0.04
C GLY A 273 4.62 -15.37 -0.34
N ARG A 274 5.57 -15.02 0.53
CA ARG A 274 6.95 -15.50 0.45
C ARG A 274 7.05 -17.03 0.48
N GLY A 275 6.25 -17.67 1.32
CA GLY A 275 6.23 -19.14 1.43
C GLY A 275 5.74 -19.86 0.16
N GLY A 276 4.98 -19.17 -0.70
CA GLY A 276 4.46 -19.69 -1.98
C GLY A 276 5.26 -19.24 -3.21
N GLU A 277 6.33 -18.45 -3.05
CA GLU A 277 7.09 -17.92 -4.18
C GLU A 277 7.85 -19.01 -4.95
N LEU A 278 7.77 -18.94 -6.27
CA LEU A 278 8.46 -19.86 -7.18
C LEU A 278 9.71 -19.24 -7.83
N LEU A 279 9.85 -17.93 -7.73
CA LEU A 279 11.01 -17.16 -8.19
C LEU A 279 11.89 -16.78 -6.99
N GLU A 280 13.06 -16.25 -7.26
CA GLU A 280 13.84 -15.64 -6.20
C GLU A 280 13.11 -14.41 -5.61
N GLU A 281 13.11 -14.29 -4.29
CA GLU A 281 12.73 -13.04 -3.64
C GLU A 281 13.78 -11.97 -3.95
N LEU A 282 13.32 -10.76 -4.30
CA LEU A 282 14.21 -9.63 -4.53
C LEU A 282 14.10 -8.63 -3.37
N PRO A 283 15.19 -7.90 -3.06
CA PRO A 283 15.08 -6.72 -2.22
C PRO A 283 14.04 -5.74 -2.75
N LEU A 284 13.40 -4.99 -1.87
CA LEU A 284 12.26 -4.13 -2.22
C LEU A 284 12.56 -3.18 -3.38
N TYR A 285 13.75 -2.55 -3.39
CA TYR A 285 14.12 -1.60 -4.44
C TYR A 285 14.32 -2.23 -5.84
N ARG A 286 14.28 -3.58 -5.92
CA ARG A 286 14.39 -4.37 -7.15
C ARG A 286 13.16 -5.24 -7.43
N VAL A 287 12.06 -5.02 -6.74
CA VAL A 287 10.85 -5.82 -6.90
C VAL A 287 10.37 -5.90 -8.36
N GLU A 288 9.98 -7.09 -8.81
CA GLU A 288 9.49 -7.37 -10.17
C GLU A 288 7.98 -7.68 -10.17
N ASN A 289 7.14 -6.75 -9.71
CA ASN A 289 5.69 -6.92 -9.62
C ASN A 289 5.24 -8.11 -8.74
N GLN A 290 6.05 -8.50 -7.75
CA GLN A 290 5.71 -9.51 -6.76
C GLN A 290 4.85 -8.86 -5.67
N GLN A 291 3.55 -9.19 -5.65
CA GLN A 291 2.55 -8.51 -4.81
C GLN A 291 2.94 -8.50 -3.32
N TYR A 292 3.34 -9.64 -2.76
CA TYR A 292 3.73 -9.74 -1.36
C TYR A 292 4.95 -8.88 -0.99
N ILE A 293 5.79 -8.49 -1.98
CA ILE A 293 6.92 -7.59 -1.76
C ILE A 293 6.44 -6.13 -1.83
N HIS A 294 5.86 -5.70 -2.96
CA HIS A 294 5.56 -4.28 -3.13
C HIS A 294 4.40 -3.79 -2.27
N TYR A 295 3.35 -4.60 -2.00
CA TYR A 295 2.29 -4.22 -1.08
C TYR A 295 2.72 -4.42 0.37
N GLN A 296 2.92 -5.67 0.78
CA GLN A 296 3.02 -6.05 2.18
C GLN A 296 4.37 -5.68 2.79
N LYS A 297 5.48 -6.15 2.20
CA LYS A 297 6.81 -5.75 2.67
C LYS A 297 7.03 -4.26 2.52
N GLY A 298 6.61 -3.69 1.37
CA GLY A 298 6.78 -2.27 1.09
C GLY A 298 6.16 -1.38 2.15
N SER A 299 4.91 -1.65 2.55
CA SER A 299 4.21 -0.90 3.61
C SER A 299 4.96 -0.94 4.94
N LEU A 300 5.41 -2.13 5.35
CA LEU A 300 6.17 -2.32 6.59
C LEU A 300 7.50 -1.57 6.58
N MET A 301 8.24 -1.63 5.44
CA MET A 301 9.54 -0.98 5.34
C MET A 301 9.44 0.54 5.39
N PHE A 302 8.47 1.14 4.68
CA PHE A 302 8.23 2.58 4.74
C PHE A 302 7.70 3.01 6.10
N TYR A 303 6.82 2.24 6.73
CA TYR A 303 6.32 2.53 8.07
C TYR A 303 7.47 2.49 9.10
N ARG A 304 8.34 1.48 9.04
CA ARG A 304 9.53 1.39 9.88
C ARG A 304 10.49 2.55 9.64
N LEU A 305 10.74 2.90 8.39
CA LEU A 305 11.60 4.04 8.05
C LEU A 305 11.06 5.35 8.65
N ARG A 306 9.74 5.56 8.57
CA ARG A 306 9.09 6.74 9.15
C ARG A 306 9.27 6.81 10.67
N GLU A 307 9.22 5.69 11.36
CA GLU A 307 9.47 5.64 12.81
C GLU A 307 10.90 6.08 13.17
N GLU A 308 11.88 5.76 12.32
CA GLU A 308 13.28 6.09 12.56
C GLU A 308 13.67 7.50 12.12
N MET A 309 13.24 7.91 10.94
CA MET A 309 13.56 9.22 10.38
C MET A 309 12.68 10.33 10.96
N GLY A 310 11.48 9.97 11.43
CA GLY A 310 10.39 10.89 11.71
C GLY A 310 9.56 11.19 10.45
N GLU A 311 8.24 11.28 10.62
CA GLU A 311 7.28 11.48 9.53
C GLU A 311 7.60 12.71 8.69
N ALA A 312 7.93 13.83 9.35
CA ALA A 312 8.22 15.07 8.65
C ALA A 312 9.45 14.98 7.73
N ALA A 313 10.49 14.24 8.12
CA ALA A 313 11.68 14.08 7.30
C ALA A 313 11.41 13.19 6.09
N LEU A 314 10.73 12.05 6.30
CA LEU A 314 10.36 11.17 5.18
C LEU A 314 9.41 11.88 4.21
N ASN A 315 8.38 12.57 4.71
CA ASN A 315 7.44 13.29 3.86
C ASN A 315 8.10 14.43 3.07
N ARG A 316 9.13 15.11 3.62
CA ARG A 316 9.93 16.07 2.84
C ARG A 316 10.68 15.41 1.68
N ALA A 317 11.29 14.24 1.91
CA ALA A 317 11.96 13.48 0.84
C ALA A 317 10.96 13.11 -0.27
N LEU A 318 9.80 12.57 0.11
CA LEU A 318 8.74 12.17 -0.82
C LEU A 318 8.16 13.36 -1.58
N LYS A 319 7.94 14.48 -0.91
CA LYS A 319 7.47 15.72 -1.53
C LYS A 319 8.46 16.25 -2.57
N ARG A 320 9.75 16.33 -2.22
CA ARG A 320 10.79 16.76 -3.17
C ARG A 320 10.89 15.82 -4.37
N PHE A 321 10.80 14.52 -4.15
CA PHE A 321 10.76 13.53 -5.22
C PHE A 321 9.55 13.76 -6.16
N LEU A 322 8.36 14.03 -5.62
CA LEU A 322 7.18 14.37 -6.41
C LEU A 322 7.39 15.68 -7.20
N GLU A 323 7.87 16.76 -6.53
CA GLU A 323 8.09 18.05 -7.17
C GLU A 323 9.07 17.98 -8.35
N ASP A 324 10.13 17.15 -8.23
CA ASP A 324 11.16 17.01 -9.25
C ASP A 324 10.80 16.02 -10.37
N LYS A 325 9.95 15.00 -10.07
CA LYS A 325 9.68 13.87 -10.98
C LYS A 325 8.25 13.82 -11.49
N ALA A 326 7.36 14.71 -11.05
CA ALA A 326 5.99 14.72 -11.54
C ALA A 326 5.94 15.00 -13.04
N TYR A 327 5.15 14.17 -13.76
CA TYR A 327 4.94 14.28 -15.21
C TYR A 327 6.24 14.20 -16.05
N GLN A 328 7.25 13.54 -15.48
CA GLN A 328 8.54 13.38 -16.17
C GLN A 328 8.35 12.66 -17.50
N GLN A 329 9.03 13.18 -18.54
CA GLN A 329 9.18 12.51 -19.82
C GLN A 329 10.37 11.53 -19.77
N PRO A 330 10.51 10.60 -20.71
CA PRO A 330 11.64 9.69 -20.73
C PRO A 330 13.00 10.44 -20.68
N PRO A 331 13.98 9.89 -19.95
CA PRO A 331 14.00 8.62 -19.22
C PRO A 331 13.21 8.72 -17.89
N TYR A 332 12.31 7.75 -17.66
CA TYR A 332 11.49 7.74 -16.44
C TYR A 332 12.32 7.45 -15.19
N THR A 333 11.77 7.84 -14.02
CA THR A 333 12.43 7.70 -12.72
C THR A 333 12.47 6.24 -12.25
N THR A 334 13.33 5.96 -11.27
CA THR A 334 13.55 4.62 -10.72
C THR A 334 13.49 4.61 -9.20
N SER A 335 13.35 3.42 -8.62
CA SER A 335 13.41 3.20 -7.17
C SER A 335 14.74 3.67 -6.56
N ARG A 336 15.85 3.57 -7.30
CA ARG A 336 17.17 4.07 -6.85
C ARG A 336 17.15 5.58 -6.66
N GLU A 337 16.59 6.31 -7.62
CA GLU A 337 16.46 7.76 -7.50
C GLU A 337 15.60 8.14 -6.27
N LEU A 338 14.49 7.44 -6.00
CA LEU A 338 13.73 7.67 -4.77
C LEU A 338 14.59 7.48 -3.52
N LEU A 339 15.38 6.41 -3.45
CA LEU A 339 16.26 6.18 -2.31
C LEU A 339 17.30 7.28 -2.14
N ASP A 340 17.78 7.91 -3.22
CA ASP A 340 18.70 9.05 -3.15
C ASP A 340 18.03 10.26 -2.45
N TYR A 341 16.76 10.56 -2.73
CA TYR A 341 16.00 11.60 -2.02
C TYR A 341 15.82 11.26 -0.54
N ILE A 342 15.49 10.01 -0.22
CA ILE A 342 15.35 9.55 1.17
C ILE A 342 16.69 9.65 1.92
N ARG A 343 17.78 9.19 1.30
CA ARG A 343 19.13 9.27 1.90
C ARG A 343 19.60 10.69 2.13
N ALA A 344 19.20 11.63 1.26
CA ALA A 344 19.55 13.05 1.41
C ALA A 344 18.87 13.72 2.63
N GLU A 345 17.70 13.23 3.07
CA GLU A 345 17.01 13.70 4.27
C GLU A 345 17.37 12.91 5.53
N ALA A 346 17.94 11.72 5.37
CA ALA A 346 18.32 10.85 6.49
C ALA A 346 19.63 11.28 7.15
N ARG A 347 19.71 11.12 8.47
CA ARG A 347 20.95 11.32 9.22
C ARG A 347 22.01 10.27 8.87
N PRO A 348 23.31 10.53 9.14
CA PRO A 348 24.37 9.57 8.87
C PRO A 348 24.18 8.21 9.57
N ASP A 349 23.64 8.19 10.80
CA ASP A 349 23.34 6.98 11.57
C ASP A 349 22.17 6.15 11.01
N GLN A 350 21.37 6.71 10.10
CA GLN A 350 20.23 6.04 9.47
C GLN A 350 20.54 5.43 8.11
N GLN A 351 21.72 5.65 7.55
CA GLN A 351 22.05 5.18 6.18
C GLN A 351 22.08 3.65 6.08
N THR A 352 22.59 2.97 7.11
CA THR A 352 22.59 1.50 7.18
C THR A 352 21.17 0.93 7.25
N LEU A 353 20.29 1.58 8.03
CA LEU A 353 18.88 1.17 8.10
C LEU A 353 18.21 1.23 6.72
N ILE A 354 18.43 2.28 5.94
CA ILE A 354 17.87 2.38 4.58
C ILE A 354 18.33 1.21 3.71
N THR A 355 19.62 0.84 3.78
CA THR A 355 20.16 -0.33 3.10
C THR A 355 19.45 -1.61 3.56
N ASP A 356 19.29 -1.80 4.87
CA ASP A 356 18.64 -2.98 5.43
C ASP A 356 17.17 -3.12 5.03
N LEU A 357 16.45 -2.01 4.95
CA LEU A 357 15.03 -2.02 4.62
C LEU A 357 14.76 -2.22 3.13
N PHE A 358 15.56 -1.62 2.26
CA PHE A 358 15.26 -1.54 0.82
C PHE A 358 16.18 -2.37 -0.06
N GLU A 359 17.47 -2.50 0.30
CA GLU A 359 18.48 -3.12 -0.55
C GLU A 359 18.86 -4.53 -0.11
N THR A 360 18.33 -5.01 1.02
CA THR A 360 18.53 -6.36 1.54
C THR A 360 17.20 -7.07 1.83
N ILE A 361 17.28 -8.36 2.14
CA ILE A 361 16.16 -9.14 2.68
C ILE A 361 16.51 -9.46 4.12
N SER A 362 15.99 -8.67 5.06
CA SER A 362 16.29 -8.78 6.48
C SER A 362 15.11 -9.37 7.27
N PHE A 363 15.42 -10.22 8.26
CA PHE A 363 14.49 -10.80 9.21
C PHE A 363 14.97 -10.63 10.64
N TYR A 364 14.01 -10.67 11.55
CA TYR A 364 14.25 -10.63 12.98
C TYR A 364 13.69 -11.89 13.65
N ASP A 365 14.28 -12.26 14.78
CA ASP A 365 13.77 -13.23 15.75
C ASP A 365 13.82 -12.51 17.10
N ASN A 366 12.72 -11.81 17.43
CA ASN A 366 12.58 -11.00 18.61
C ASN A 366 11.54 -11.63 19.52
N ARG A 367 11.87 -11.87 20.78
CA ARG A 367 10.91 -12.44 21.72
C ARG A 367 11.09 -11.95 23.14
N VAL A 368 10.00 -11.95 23.88
CA VAL A 368 10.03 -11.77 25.34
C VAL A 368 10.17 -13.15 25.99
N VAL A 369 11.35 -13.48 26.45
CA VAL A 369 11.65 -14.77 27.11
C VAL A 369 10.92 -14.86 28.45
N THR A 370 11.04 -13.82 29.30
CA THR A 370 10.27 -13.66 30.53
C THR A 370 9.94 -12.19 30.77
N ALA A 371 8.81 -11.93 31.40
CA ALA A 371 8.44 -10.61 31.91
C ALA A 371 7.95 -10.77 33.35
N THR A 372 8.67 -10.15 34.29
CA THR A 372 8.35 -10.22 35.73
C THR A 372 8.14 -8.83 36.31
N THR A 373 7.35 -8.73 37.38
CA THR A 373 7.13 -7.44 38.04
C THR A 373 7.35 -7.53 39.54
N THR A 374 7.87 -6.46 40.12
CA THR A 374 8.00 -6.26 41.54
C THR A 374 7.36 -4.93 41.93
N ARG A 375 6.45 -4.94 42.90
CA ARG A 375 5.85 -3.70 43.42
C ARG A 375 6.83 -3.01 44.35
N ARG A 376 7.04 -1.72 44.14
CA ARG A 376 7.90 -0.86 44.94
C ARG A 376 7.15 -0.31 46.18
N ASP A 377 7.89 0.15 47.17
CA ASP A 377 7.31 0.80 48.36
C ASP A 377 6.56 2.08 48.08
N ASP A 378 6.91 2.78 46.96
CA ASP A 378 6.22 3.99 46.49
C ASP A 378 4.94 3.71 45.71
N GLY A 379 4.57 2.43 45.58
CA GLY A 379 3.33 1.97 44.92
C GLY A 379 3.51 1.71 43.41
N ARG A 380 4.62 2.09 42.79
CA ARG A 380 4.96 1.82 41.39
C ARG A 380 5.39 0.36 41.21
N TYR A 381 5.64 0.00 39.95
CA TYR A 381 6.02 -1.37 39.55
C TYR A 381 7.29 -1.35 38.72
N ASP A 382 8.31 -2.09 39.13
CA ASP A 382 9.46 -2.40 38.29
C ASP A 382 9.11 -3.63 37.46
N VAL A 383 9.25 -3.52 36.12
CA VAL A 383 9.02 -4.60 35.16
C VAL A 383 10.33 -4.97 34.50
N THR A 384 10.77 -6.21 34.72
CA THR A 384 12.01 -6.74 34.15
C THR A 384 11.67 -7.69 33.01
N LEU A 385 12.17 -7.37 31.82
CA LEU A 385 12.06 -8.18 30.61
C LEU A 385 13.42 -8.83 30.31
N ASN A 386 13.45 -10.17 30.25
CA ASN A 386 14.51 -10.90 29.61
C ASN A 386 14.10 -11.12 28.16
N LEU A 387 14.89 -10.63 27.24
CA LEU A 387 14.57 -10.58 25.82
C LEU A 387 15.53 -11.47 25.04
N HIS A 388 15.13 -11.84 23.83
CA HIS A 388 16.01 -12.39 22.82
C HIS A 388 15.85 -11.57 21.54
N ALA A 389 16.97 -11.29 20.86
CA ALA A 389 17.02 -10.58 19.61
C ALA A 389 18.02 -11.23 18.66
N ALA A 390 17.61 -11.47 17.43
CA ALA A 390 18.52 -11.87 16.37
C ALA A 390 18.12 -11.22 15.05
N LYS A 391 19.11 -10.81 14.27
CA LYS A 391 18.94 -10.29 12.92
C LYS A 391 19.54 -11.26 11.91
N ARG A 392 18.89 -11.45 10.80
CA ARG A 392 19.35 -12.34 9.72
C ARG A 392 19.15 -11.67 8.37
N TYR A 393 20.08 -11.92 7.47
CA TYR A 393 19.93 -11.58 6.06
C TYR A 393 19.66 -12.84 5.25
N ALA A 394 18.71 -12.76 4.34
CA ALA A 394 18.44 -13.83 3.39
C ALA A 394 18.89 -13.44 1.99
N ASP A 395 19.34 -14.42 1.21
CA ASP A 395 19.42 -14.28 -0.23
C ASP A 395 18.05 -14.58 -0.88
N GLY A 396 17.93 -14.35 -2.18
CA GLY A 396 16.68 -14.56 -2.91
C GLY A 396 16.17 -16.01 -2.93
N THR A 397 17.02 -16.98 -2.56
CA THR A 397 16.69 -18.41 -2.50
C THR A 397 16.33 -18.88 -1.08
N GLY A 398 16.36 -17.96 -0.12
CA GLY A 398 16.04 -18.23 1.28
C GLY A 398 17.20 -18.75 2.13
N ARG A 399 18.43 -18.76 1.62
CA ARG A 399 19.62 -19.05 2.45
C ARG A 399 19.90 -17.86 3.37
N GLU A 400 20.09 -18.14 4.65
CA GLU A 400 20.27 -17.11 5.66
C GLU A 400 21.69 -17.02 6.20
N THR A 401 22.09 -15.81 6.55
CA THR A 401 23.31 -15.48 7.27
C THR A 401 22.98 -14.63 8.49
N ALA A 402 23.81 -14.70 9.54
CA ALA A 402 23.63 -13.84 10.70
C ALA A 402 23.88 -12.38 10.32
N GLY A 403 22.99 -11.49 10.78
CA GLY A 403 23.14 -10.06 10.72
C GLY A 403 23.77 -9.50 12.00
N VAL A 404 24.25 -8.26 11.93
CA VAL A 404 24.71 -7.53 13.09
C VAL A 404 23.51 -6.84 13.73
N LEU A 405 23.32 -7.07 15.04
CA LEU A 405 22.36 -6.32 15.84
C LEU A 405 22.94 -4.94 16.17
N ASP A 406 22.32 -3.93 15.64
CA ASP A 406 22.59 -2.51 15.90
C ASP A 406 21.32 -1.72 15.60
N ASP A 407 20.22 -2.11 16.27
CA ASP A 407 18.88 -1.67 15.93
C ASP A 407 18.18 -1.00 17.11
N TRP A 408 17.41 0.03 16.84
CA TRP A 408 16.48 0.63 17.80
C TRP A 408 15.15 -0.11 17.76
N ILE A 409 14.83 -0.87 18.83
CA ILE A 409 13.64 -1.70 18.90
C ILE A 409 12.75 -1.22 20.04
N GLU A 410 11.44 -1.15 19.80
CA GLU A 410 10.47 -0.74 20.83
C GLU A 410 10.33 -1.81 21.92
N VAL A 411 10.35 -1.33 23.15
CA VAL A 411 9.97 -2.09 24.35
C VAL A 411 8.71 -1.47 24.91
N GLY A 412 7.68 -2.26 25.16
CA GLY A 412 6.41 -1.80 25.67
C GLY A 412 5.97 -2.51 26.93
N VAL A 413 5.24 -1.80 27.81
CA VAL A 413 4.52 -2.35 28.96
C VAL A 413 3.09 -1.82 28.91
N PHE A 414 2.14 -2.72 29.07
CA PHE A 414 0.72 -2.43 28.86
C PHE A 414 -0.11 -2.88 30.06
N ALA A 415 -1.17 -2.13 30.38
CA ALA A 415 -2.25 -2.55 31.25
C ALA A 415 -3.49 -2.92 30.43
N ARG A 416 -4.39 -3.69 31.01
CA ARG A 416 -5.67 -3.99 30.37
C ARG A 416 -6.49 -2.72 30.20
N GLY A 417 -7.04 -2.54 29.01
CA GLY A 417 -8.05 -1.54 28.78
C GLY A 417 -9.43 -1.94 29.30
N PRO A 418 -10.40 -1.02 29.28
CA PRO A 418 -11.75 -1.25 29.85
C PRO A 418 -12.52 -2.40 29.21
N SER A 419 -12.37 -2.62 27.90
CA SER A 419 -13.04 -3.72 27.19
C SER A 419 -12.31 -5.07 27.33
N GLY A 420 -11.06 -5.04 27.77
CA GLY A 420 -10.19 -6.20 27.81
C GLY A 420 -9.68 -6.66 26.42
N LYS A 421 -9.96 -5.89 25.38
CA LYS A 421 -9.52 -6.12 24.01
C LYS A 421 -8.14 -5.51 23.77
N GLU A 422 -7.38 -6.04 22.83
CA GLU A 422 -6.03 -5.56 22.53
C GLU A 422 -5.97 -4.09 22.07
N HIS A 423 -6.99 -3.63 21.37
CA HIS A 423 -6.98 -2.29 20.79
C HIS A 423 -7.30 -1.16 21.79
N ASP A 424 -7.80 -1.48 22.98
CA ASP A 424 -8.06 -0.51 24.05
C ASP A 424 -7.09 -0.63 25.21
N GLU A 425 -6.00 -1.40 25.05
CA GLU A 425 -4.96 -1.52 26.03
C GLU A 425 -4.40 -0.14 26.42
N LYS A 426 -4.04 0.00 27.69
CA LYS A 426 -3.38 1.21 28.18
C LYS A 426 -1.87 1.05 28.06
N VAL A 427 -1.23 1.93 27.31
CA VAL A 427 0.21 2.00 27.23
C VAL A 427 0.75 2.61 28.52
N LEU A 428 1.52 1.85 29.29
CA LEU A 428 2.20 2.32 30.50
C LEU A 428 3.63 2.76 30.18
N TYR A 429 4.27 2.10 29.22
CA TYR A 429 5.60 2.41 28.72
C TYR A 429 5.67 1.98 27.25
N LEU A 430 6.31 2.80 26.42
CA LEU A 430 6.59 2.45 25.01
C LEU A 430 7.74 3.34 24.52
N GLU A 431 8.96 2.79 24.55
CA GLU A 431 10.14 3.51 24.08
C GLU A 431 11.09 2.59 23.31
N ARG A 432 11.92 3.19 22.49
CA ARG A 432 12.93 2.46 21.72
C ARG A 432 14.22 2.31 22.53
N HIS A 433 14.76 1.09 22.51
CA HIS A 433 16.03 0.75 23.11
C HIS A 433 17.03 0.36 22.03
N HIS A 434 18.29 0.77 22.19
CA HIS A 434 19.37 0.39 21.29
C HIS A 434 19.84 -1.02 21.62
N ILE A 435 19.58 -1.96 20.72
CA ILE A 435 19.82 -3.40 20.91
C ILE A 435 21.06 -3.80 20.11
N THR A 436 22.10 -4.19 20.85
CA THR A 436 23.41 -4.59 20.28
C THR A 436 23.85 -6.00 20.75
N THR A 437 23.04 -6.65 21.60
CA THR A 437 23.29 -7.98 22.15
C THR A 437 22.10 -8.91 21.93
N ALA A 438 22.37 -10.21 21.83
CA ALA A 438 21.32 -11.20 21.55
C ALA A 438 20.33 -11.38 22.70
N ASP A 439 20.76 -11.24 23.95
CA ASP A 439 19.92 -11.51 25.12
C ASP A 439 19.94 -10.31 26.09
N PRO A 440 19.32 -9.16 25.70
CA PRO A 440 19.29 -7.99 26.56
C PRO A 440 18.30 -8.18 27.71
N VAL A 441 18.64 -7.58 28.86
CA VAL A 441 17.73 -7.47 30.01
C VAL A 441 17.40 -6.00 30.21
N ILE A 442 16.11 -5.68 30.20
CA ILE A 442 15.60 -4.31 30.32
C ILE A 442 14.65 -4.24 31.53
N THR A 443 14.89 -3.28 32.41
CA THR A 443 13.98 -3.00 33.51
C THR A 443 13.43 -1.59 33.38
N VAL A 444 12.10 -1.46 33.44
CA VAL A 444 11.39 -0.19 33.36
C VAL A 444 10.44 -0.05 34.56
N THR A 445 10.22 1.19 35.02
CA THR A 445 9.28 1.47 36.10
C THR A 445 8.00 2.07 35.53
N VAL A 446 6.84 1.53 35.95
CA VAL A 446 5.51 2.00 35.53
C VAL A 446 4.64 2.32 36.74
N ASP A 447 3.68 3.24 36.59
CA ASP A 447 2.87 3.75 37.67
C ASP A 447 1.67 2.84 38.02
N GLU A 448 1.27 1.96 37.12
CA GLU A 448 0.12 1.07 37.30
C GLU A 448 0.55 -0.40 37.14
N ALA A 449 -0.31 -1.31 37.66
CA ALA A 449 -0.08 -2.74 37.56
C ALA A 449 0.01 -3.19 36.09
N PRO A 450 1.17 -3.74 35.67
CA PRO A 450 1.34 -4.21 34.29
C PRO A 450 0.57 -5.53 34.06
N PHE A 451 0.08 -5.70 32.83
CA PHE A 451 -0.57 -6.94 32.39
C PHE A 451 0.27 -7.69 31.37
N GLU A 452 0.84 -6.97 30.42
CA GLU A 452 1.63 -7.53 29.33
C GLU A 452 2.85 -6.64 29.03
N ALA A 453 3.92 -7.27 28.59
CA ALA A 453 5.11 -6.56 28.11
C ALA A 453 5.50 -7.08 26.73
N GLY A 454 6.15 -6.24 25.91
CA GLY A 454 6.47 -6.56 24.53
C GLY A 454 7.81 -6.03 24.07
N PHE A 455 8.36 -6.74 23.08
CA PHE A 455 9.55 -6.39 22.34
C PHE A 455 9.17 -6.35 20.86
N ASP A 456 9.27 -5.20 20.20
CA ASP A 456 8.57 -4.86 18.95
C ASP A 456 7.05 -5.17 19.05
N PRO A 457 6.37 -4.61 20.06
CA PRO A 457 4.99 -5.02 20.39
C PRO A 457 3.96 -4.69 19.31
N TYR A 458 4.29 -3.79 18.38
CA TYR A 458 3.43 -3.39 17.27
C TYR A 458 3.82 -4.01 15.92
N THR A 459 4.74 -5.01 15.91
CA THR A 459 5.14 -5.76 14.71
C THR A 459 5.63 -4.87 13.56
N LYS A 460 6.51 -3.93 13.88
CA LYS A 460 7.14 -3.02 12.91
C LYS A 460 8.35 -3.63 12.21
N LEU A 461 8.82 -4.78 12.70
CA LEU A 461 9.92 -5.55 12.15
C LEU A 461 9.40 -6.81 11.48
N ILE A 462 10.13 -7.32 10.49
CA ILE A 462 9.77 -8.60 9.86
C ILE A 462 10.26 -9.74 10.76
N ASP A 463 9.40 -10.12 11.69
CA ASP A 463 9.58 -11.27 12.56
C ASP A 463 8.65 -12.41 12.13
N ARG A 464 9.23 -13.62 11.97
CA ARG A 464 8.46 -14.79 11.53
C ARG A 464 7.50 -15.32 12.60
N VAL A 465 7.80 -15.06 13.85
CA VAL A 465 7.05 -15.56 15.01
C VAL A 465 6.60 -14.40 15.89
N SER A 466 6.02 -13.37 15.30
CA SER A 466 5.63 -12.15 16.02
C SER A 466 4.64 -12.37 17.19
N SER A 467 4.11 -13.58 17.37
CA SER A 467 3.24 -13.94 18.50
C SER A 467 3.98 -14.06 19.83
N ASP A 468 5.31 -14.26 19.85
CA ASP A 468 6.13 -14.33 21.06
C ASP A 468 6.86 -13.00 21.37
N ASN A 469 6.62 -11.98 20.56
CA ASN A 469 7.05 -10.60 20.81
C ASN A 469 6.37 -9.98 22.04
N ARG A 470 5.30 -10.59 22.53
CA ARG A 470 4.56 -10.12 23.72
C ARG A 470 4.35 -11.27 24.71
N ARG A 471 4.39 -10.94 25.99
CA ARG A 471 4.20 -11.91 27.07
C ARG A 471 3.49 -11.28 28.26
N ARG A 472 2.64 -12.07 28.91
CA ARG A 472 2.02 -11.67 30.18
C ARG A 472 3.09 -11.48 31.25
N VAL A 473 2.94 -10.40 32.03
CA VAL A 473 3.80 -10.10 33.16
C VAL A 473 3.38 -10.97 34.34
N THR A 474 4.36 -11.62 34.96
CA THR A 474 4.18 -12.45 36.16
C THR A 474 4.86 -11.80 37.37
N GLN A 475 4.46 -12.22 38.60
CA GLN A 475 5.10 -11.77 39.84
C GLN A 475 6.38 -12.57 40.09
#